data_8d68678ab79c3183352975057b150eb6
#
_entry.id   8d68678ab79c3183352975057b150eb6
#
_cell.length_a   1.000
_cell.length_b   1.000
_cell.length_c   1.000
_cell.angle_alpha   90.00
_cell.angle_beta   90.00
_cell.angle_gamma   90.00
#
_symmetry.space_group_name_H-M   'P 1'
#
loop_
_entity.id
_entity.type
_entity.pdbx_description
1 polymer ?
#
loop_
_entity_poly.entity_id
_entity_poly.type
_entity_poly.pdbx_seq_one_letter_code
_entity_poly.pdbx_strand_id
1 'polypeptide(L)'
;AIFDPFLGTGTTAVVAKKLGRKYYGIERDKIYFKAASERINKTKIIKEDYLDIVENNKSKPRIPFGSLVELGILKPGTVLFDPKKKFNAKIMVDGSIKSKEAEGSIHKVAAKIMGTESCNGWTYWHCNINGSTVLIDSFRQKFISQKRI
;
A
#
# COMPACT_ATOMS: atom_id res chain seq x y z
N ALA A 1 14.01 25.36 -4.07
CA ALA A 1 13.80 25.96 -2.76
C ALA A 1 12.35 25.76 -2.32
N ILE A 2 12.13 25.63 -1.02
CA ILE A 2 10.80 25.53 -0.39
C ILE A 2 10.62 26.77 0.47
N PHE A 3 9.43 27.38 0.39
CA PHE A 3 9.06 28.52 1.21
C PHE A 3 7.82 28.20 2.03
N ASP A 4 7.90 28.46 3.35
CA ASP A 4 6.79 28.25 4.29
C ASP A 4 6.57 29.54 5.11
N PRO A 5 5.52 30.32 4.81
CA PRO A 5 5.25 31.57 5.53
C PRO A 5 4.65 31.35 6.94
N PHE A 6 4.32 30.11 7.32
CA PHE A 6 3.76 29.74 8.62
C PHE A 6 4.53 28.56 9.20
N LEU A 7 5.83 28.76 9.46
CA LEU A 7 6.78 27.68 9.76
C LEU A 7 6.41 26.85 10.99
N GLY A 8 5.76 27.43 12.00
CA GLY A 8 5.40 26.77 13.23
C GLY A 8 6.60 26.11 13.90
N THR A 9 6.50 24.83 14.23
CA THR A 9 7.60 24.04 14.80
C THR A 9 8.62 23.51 13.78
N GLY A 10 8.58 24.01 12.54
CA GLY A 10 9.59 23.78 11.52
C GLY A 10 9.50 22.44 10.77
N THR A 11 8.35 21.79 10.70
CA THR A 11 8.19 20.48 10.03
C THR A 11 8.60 20.54 8.56
N THR A 12 8.15 21.56 7.82
CA THR A 12 8.48 21.76 6.41
C THR A 12 9.99 21.94 6.21
N ALA A 13 10.64 22.77 7.04
CA ALA A 13 12.08 23.01 6.95
C ALA A 13 12.91 21.78 7.33
N VAL A 14 12.47 21.00 8.33
CA VAL A 14 13.11 19.73 8.71
C VAL A 14 13.07 18.72 7.55
N VAL A 15 11.92 18.57 6.89
CA VAL A 15 11.80 17.68 5.74
C VAL A 15 12.64 18.19 4.56
N ALA A 16 12.59 19.47 4.28
CA ALA A 16 13.42 20.08 3.24
C ALA A 16 14.91 19.82 3.47
N LYS A 17 15.40 20.04 4.70
CA LYS A 17 16.79 19.78 5.09
C LYS A 17 17.16 18.31 4.96
N LYS A 18 16.31 17.39 5.42
CA LYS A 18 16.52 15.95 5.25
C LYS A 18 16.71 15.55 3.78
N LEU A 19 15.97 16.18 2.87
CA LEU A 19 16.03 15.96 1.43
C LEU A 19 17.09 16.82 0.71
N GLY A 20 18.01 17.46 1.43
CA GLY A 20 19.05 18.31 0.85
C GLY A 20 18.54 19.54 0.09
N ARG A 21 17.29 19.97 0.34
CA ARG A 21 16.65 21.10 -0.37
C ARG A 21 16.84 22.40 0.41
N LYS A 22 17.04 23.51 -0.33
CA LYS A 22 17.01 24.86 0.25
C LYS A 22 15.60 25.18 0.76
N TYR A 23 15.52 25.83 1.90
CA TYR A 23 14.24 26.24 2.51
C TYR A 23 14.34 27.64 3.11
N TYR A 24 13.21 28.31 3.16
CA TYR A 24 12.99 29.60 3.82
C TYR A 24 11.69 29.48 4.59
N GLY A 25 11.67 29.97 5.82
CA GLY A 25 10.48 29.93 6.66
C GLY A 25 10.31 31.19 7.46
N ILE A 26 9.08 31.59 7.72
CA ILE A 26 8.72 32.72 8.56
C ILE A 26 7.89 32.19 9.73
N GLU A 27 8.26 32.61 10.95
CA GLU A 27 7.49 32.34 12.15
C GLU A 27 7.51 33.60 13.03
N ARG A 28 6.33 34.03 13.42
CA ARG A 28 6.16 35.26 14.23
C ARG A 28 6.36 34.96 15.72
N ASP A 29 5.92 33.81 16.18
CA ASP A 29 6.04 33.44 17.58
C ASP A 29 7.46 33.00 17.92
N LYS A 30 8.07 33.67 18.88
CA LYS A 30 9.46 33.44 19.29
C LYS A 30 9.68 32.04 19.89
N ILE A 31 8.68 31.47 20.57
CA ILE A 31 8.77 30.14 21.18
C ILE A 31 8.80 29.09 20.07
N TYR A 32 7.89 29.19 19.11
CA TYR A 32 7.87 28.27 17.95
C TYR A 32 9.10 28.45 17.07
N PHE A 33 9.57 29.69 16.83
CA PHE A 33 10.79 29.95 16.07
C PHE A 33 12.02 29.29 16.72
N LYS A 34 12.16 29.41 18.06
CA LYS A 34 13.25 28.77 18.80
C LYS A 34 13.18 27.25 18.69
N ALA A 35 12.01 26.67 18.92
CA ALA A 35 11.77 25.22 18.79
C ALA A 35 12.06 24.71 17.37
N ALA A 36 11.62 25.44 16.33
CA ALA A 36 11.91 25.11 14.94
C ALA A 36 13.42 25.15 14.66
N SER A 37 14.12 26.20 15.09
CA SER A 37 15.55 26.37 14.88
C SER A 37 16.36 25.24 15.52
N GLU A 38 16.05 24.86 16.76
CA GLU A 38 16.70 23.75 17.45
C GLU A 38 16.47 22.41 16.74
N ARG A 39 15.23 22.15 16.32
CA ARG A 39 14.84 20.95 15.61
C ARG A 39 15.52 20.84 14.24
N ILE A 40 15.57 21.94 13.49
CA ILE A 40 16.24 22.02 12.20
C ILE A 40 17.75 21.79 12.35
N ASN A 41 18.38 22.41 13.35
CA ASN A 41 19.82 22.26 13.61
C ASN A 41 20.22 20.82 13.92
N LYS A 42 19.42 20.11 14.70
CA LYS A 42 19.62 18.68 15.03
C LYS A 42 19.37 17.73 13.84
N THR A 43 18.71 18.20 12.77
CA THR A 43 18.36 17.37 11.62
C THR A 43 19.55 17.14 10.71
N LYS A 44 19.85 15.88 10.39
CA LYS A 44 20.87 15.48 9.41
C LYS A 44 20.24 15.28 8.02
N ILE A 45 21.01 15.52 6.97
CA ILE A 45 20.63 15.21 5.59
C ILE A 45 20.61 13.68 5.44
N ILE A 46 19.56 13.15 4.82
CA ILE A 46 19.46 11.73 4.49
C ILE A 46 20.26 11.50 3.22
N LYS A 47 21.16 10.50 3.21
CA LYS A 47 21.91 10.13 2.00
C LYS A 47 20.94 9.64 0.91
N GLU A 48 21.26 9.92 -0.36
CA GLU A 48 20.41 9.63 -1.52
C GLU A 48 19.97 8.17 -1.60
N ASP A 49 20.80 7.23 -1.17
CA ASP A 49 20.48 5.78 -1.13
C ASP A 49 19.20 5.41 -0.36
N TYR A 50 18.75 6.28 0.56
CA TYR A 50 17.49 6.08 1.29
C TYR A 50 16.28 6.74 0.64
N LEU A 51 16.47 7.61 -0.37
CA LEU A 51 15.39 8.33 -1.03
C LEU A 51 14.72 7.51 -2.13
N ASP A 52 15.44 6.55 -2.71
CA ASP A 52 14.92 5.64 -3.74
C ASP A 52 13.93 4.60 -3.20
N ILE A 53 13.88 4.41 -1.87
CA ILE A 53 13.02 3.41 -1.21
C ILE A 53 11.57 3.89 -1.07
N VAL A 54 11.30 5.18 -1.15
CA VAL A 54 9.94 5.72 -1.06
C VAL A 54 9.30 5.79 -2.46
N GLU A 55 9.14 4.65 -3.10
CA GLU A 55 8.17 4.55 -4.20
C GLU A 55 6.81 5.05 -3.70
N ASN A 56 6.35 6.12 -4.30
CA ASN A 56 5.08 6.72 -3.95
C ASN A 56 3.95 5.71 -4.23
N ASN A 57 3.48 5.01 -3.20
CA ASN A 57 2.42 3.99 -3.31
C ASN A 57 1.12 4.55 -3.94
N LYS A 58 0.97 5.89 -3.99
CA LYS A 58 -0.14 6.55 -4.69
C LYS A 58 -0.05 6.48 -6.21
N SER A 59 1.13 6.22 -6.77
CA SER A 59 1.34 6.11 -8.23
C SER A 59 1.18 4.68 -8.77
N LYS A 60 1.07 3.68 -7.90
CA LYS A 60 0.87 2.29 -8.36
C LYS A 60 -0.56 2.12 -8.89
N PRO A 61 -0.73 1.64 -10.13
CA PRO A 61 -2.06 1.44 -10.69
C PRO A 61 -2.85 0.46 -9.82
N ARG A 62 -4.08 0.85 -9.46
CA ARG A 62 -5.00 -0.03 -8.73
C ARG A 62 -5.60 -1.02 -9.72
N ILE A 63 -5.28 -2.29 -9.57
CA ILE A 63 -5.84 -3.37 -10.39
C ILE A 63 -6.91 -4.06 -9.57
N PRO A 64 -8.19 -4.00 -9.98
CA PRO A 64 -9.26 -4.77 -9.36
C PRO A 64 -9.01 -6.28 -9.48
N PHE A 65 -9.49 -7.06 -8.54
CA PHE A 65 -9.35 -8.52 -8.58
C PHE A 65 -10.05 -9.12 -9.82
N GLY A 66 -11.23 -8.60 -10.17
CA GLY A 66 -11.98 -9.01 -11.36
C GLY A 66 -11.17 -8.91 -12.65
N SER A 67 -10.30 -7.90 -12.78
CA SER A 67 -9.45 -7.78 -13.97
C SER A 67 -8.48 -8.95 -14.15
N LEU A 68 -8.02 -9.59 -13.08
CA LEU A 68 -7.20 -10.80 -13.18
C LEU A 68 -8.01 -12.01 -13.67
N VAL A 69 -9.32 -12.02 -13.38
CA VAL A 69 -10.24 -13.07 -13.85
C VAL A 69 -10.59 -12.84 -15.31
N GLU A 70 -10.94 -11.61 -15.70
CA GLU A 70 -11.24 -11.22 -17.08
C GLU A 70 -10.07 -11.50 -18.03
N LEU A 71 -8.83 -11.28 -17.58
CA LEU A 71 -7.62 -11.53 -18.35
C LEU A 71 -7.19 -13.02 -18.34
N GLY A 72 -7.95 -13.89 -17.67
CA GLY A 72 -7.66 -15.33 -17.59
C GLY A 72 -6.44 -15.69 -16.74
N ILE A 73 -5.88 -14.75 -15.99
CA ILE A 73 -4.73 -14.99 -15.09
C ILE A 73 -5.17 -15.88 -13.93
N LEU A 74 -6.35 -15.62 -13.39
CA LEU A 74 -7.04 -16.46 -12.42
C LEU A 74 -8.33 -16.96 -13.04
N LYS A 75 -8.51 -18.27 -13.10
CA LYS A 75 -9.69 -18.88 -13.75
C LYS A 75 -10.89 -18.90 -12.79
N PRO A 76 -12.11 -18.62 -13.26
CA PRO A 76 -13.33 -18.94 -12.51
C PRO A 76 -13.31 -20.40 -12.04
N GLY A 77 -13.81 -20.65 -10.84
CA GLY A 77 -13.76 -21.98 -10.24
C GLY A 77 -12.51 -22.29 -9.43
N THR A 78 -11.43 -21.49 -9.56
CA THR A 78 -10.24 -21.64 -8.71
C THR A 78 -10.61 -21.48 -7.25
N VAL A 79 -10.10 -22.37 -6.40
CA VAL A 79 -10.33 -22.34 -4.95
C VAL A 79 -9.24 -21.52 -4.29
N LEU A 80 -9.65 -20.50 -3.57
CA LEU A 80 -8.83 -19.72 -2.67
C LEU A 80 -8.96 -20.27 -1.25
N PHE A 81 -7.90 -20.15 -0.45
CA PHE A 81 -7.93 -20.55 0.95
C PHE A 81 -7.19 -19.54 1.83
N ASP A 82 -7.54 -19.50 3.10
CA ASP A 82 -6.89 -18.69 4.12
C ASP A 82 -5.50 -19.25 4.49
N PRO A 83 -4.61 -18.52 5.17
CA PRO A 83 -3.27 -18.97 5.53
C PRO A 83 -3.24 -20.28 6.33
N LYS A 84 -4.30 -20.55 7.11
CA LYS A 84 -4.43 -21.76 7.93
C LYS A 84 -5.18 -22.90 7.24
N LYS A 85 -5.62 -22.70 6.00
CA LYS A 85 -6.43 -23.62 5.21
C LYS A 85 -7.73 -24.10 5.90
N LYS A 86 -8.29 -23.28 6.79
CA LYS A 86 -9.56 -23.56 7.49
C LYS A 86 -10.77 -23.15 6.66
N PHE A 87 -10.63 -22.06 5.90
CA PHE A 87 -11.70 -21.50 5.09
C PHE A 87 -11.30 -21.50 3.62
N ASN A 88 -12.28 -21.73 2.78
CA ASN A 88 -12.09 -21.65 1.33
C ASN A 88 -13.16 -20.80 0.67
N ALA A 89 -12.85 -20.24 -0.48
CA ALA A 89 -13.76 -19.51 -1.33
C ALA A 89 -13.47 -19.83 -2.79
N LYS A 90 -14.50 -19.89 -3.62
CA LYS A 90 -14.39 -20.16 -5.05
C LYS A 90 -14.49 -18.86 -5.84
N ILE A 91 -13.62 -18.67 -6.83
CA ILE A 91 -13.68 -17.52 -7.73
C ILE A 91 -14.88 -17.71 -8.66
N MET A 92 -15.72 -16.66 -8.75
CA MET A 92 -16.88 -16.61 -9.63
C MET A 92 -16.52 -15.93 -10.96
N VAL A 93 -17.41 -16.07 -11.96
CA VAL A 93 -17.19 -15.53 -13.32
C VAL A 93 -17.13 -13.99 -13.32
N ASP A 94 -17.89 -13.36 -12.44
CA ASP A 94 -17.97 -11.89 -12.30
C ASP A 94 -16.78 -11.28 -11.52
N GLY A 95 -15.78 -12.10 -11.16
CA GLY A 95 -14.66 -11.65 -10.35
C GLY A 95 -14.95 -11.51 -8.86
N SER A 96 -16.13 -11.89 -8.40
CA SER A 96 -16.41 -12.08 -6.98
C SER A 96 -15.85 -13.41 -6.47
N ILE A 97 -15.84 -13.59 -5.15
CA ILE A 97 -15.55 -14.90 -4.53
C ILE A 97 -16.69 -15.32 -3.62
N LYS A 98 -16.94 -16.61 -3.56
CA LYS A 98 -17.98 -17.22 -2.74
C LYS A 98 -17.41 -18.25 -1.78
N SER A 99 -17.66 -18.05 -0.49
CA SER A 99 -17.40 -19.00 0.61
C SER A 99 -18.72 -19.53 1.19
N LYS A 100 -18.63 -20.36 2.22
CA LYS A 100 -19.82 -20.75 3.00
C LYS A 100 -20.41 -19.59 3.81
N GLU A 101 -19.56 -18.66 4.23
CA GLU A 101 -19.91 -17.57 5.15
C GLU A 101 -20.36 -16.30 4.43
N ALA A 102 -19.86 -16.06 3.20
CA ALA A 102 -20.15 -14.83 2.47
C ALA A 102 -19.83 -14.93 0.98
N GLU A 103 -20.40 -13.98 0.22
CA GLU A 103 -20.14 -13.78 -1.20
C GLU A 103 -19.85 -12.28 -1.45
N GLY A 104 -18.91 -11.98 -2.36
CA GLY A 104 -18.55 -10.62 -2.77
C GLY A 104 -17.07 -10.45 -3.07
N SER A 105 -16.55 -9.24 -2.84
CA SER A 105 -15.13 -8.96 -3.11
C SER A 105 -14.20 -9.76 -2.19
N ILE A 106 -12.95 -9.96 -2.65
CA ILE A 106 -11.91 -10.64 -1.86
C ILE A 106 -11.71 -10.03 -0.47
N HIS A 107 -11.90 -8.70 -0.35
CA HIS A 107 -11.78 -7.97 0.91
C HIS A 107 -12.97 -8.24 1.84
N LYS A 108 -14.20 -8.16 1.29
CA LYS A 108 -15.44 -8.35 2.05
C LYS A 108 -15.53 -9.76 2.64
N VAL A 109 -15.23 -10.78 1.82
CA VAL A 109 -15.30 -12.18 2.26
C VAL A 109 -14.22 -12.48 3.30
N ALA A 110 -12.99 -11.98 3.11
CA ALA A 110 -11.92 -12.11 4.10
C ALA A 110 -12.28 -11.44 5.44
N ALA A 111 -12.82 -10.22 5.41
CA ALA A 111 -13.24 -9.49 6.59
C ALA A 111 -14.34 -10.24 7.37
N LYS A 112 -15.34 -10.79 6.65
CA LYS A 112 -16.42 -11.57 7.25
C LYS A 112 -15.90 -12.83 7.95
N ILE A 113 -14.98 -13.56 7.30
CA ILE A 113 -14.38 -14.78 7.87
C ILE A 113 -13.52 -14.44 9.11
N MET A 114 -12.80 -13.32 9.08
CA MET A 114 -11.97 -12.88 10.19
C MET A 114 -12.77 -12.22 11.34
N GLY A 115 -14.04 -11.89 11.12
CA GLY A 115 -14.85 -11.16 12.09
C GLY A 115 -14.39 -9.72 12.30
N THR A 116 -13.80 -9.09 11.27
CA THR A 116 -13.27 -7.72 11.31
C THR A 116 -14.07 -6.80 10.38
N GLU A 117 -14.05 -5.50 10.64
CA GLU A 117 -14.72 -4.52 9.76
C GLU A 117 -14.09 -4.44 8.36
N SER A 118 -12.78 -4.66 8.28
CA SER A 118 -12.04 -4.64 7.02
C SER A 118 -10.88 -5.63 7.03
N CYS A 119 -10.54 -6.17 5.86
CA CYS A 119 -9.38 -7.04 5.67
C CYS A 119 -8.78 -6.82 4.29
N ASN A 120 -7.46 -6.86 4.19
CA ASN A 120 -6.79 -6.83 2.89
C ASN A 120 -6.82 -8.22 2.24
N GLY A 121 -7.80 -8.48 1.37
CA GLY A 121 -7.97 -9.76 0.70
C GLY A 121 -6.78 -10.16 -0.18
N TRP A 122 -6.00 -9.20 -0.71
CA TRP A 122 -4.81 -9.52 -1.49
C TRP A 122 -3.74 -10.27 -0.69
N THR A 123 -3.57 -9.90 0.57
CA THR A 123 -2.59 -10.52 1.48
C THR A 123 -3.18 -11.66 2.31
N TYR A 124 -4.49 -11.87 2.23
CA TYR A 124 -5.18 -12.92 2.96
C TYR A 124 -5.33 -14.21 2.15
N TRP A 125 -5.74 -14.11 0.88
CA TRP A 125 -6.06 -15.27 0.07
C TRP A 125 -4.85 -15.89 -0.62
N HIS A 126 -4.83 -17.21 -0.62
CA HIS A 126 -3.85 -18.03 -1.31
C HIS A 126 -4.57 -18.99 -2.28
N CYS A 127 -3.89 -19.46 -3.30
CA CYS A 127 -4.34 -20.56 -4.16
C CYS A 127 -3.21 -21.54 -4.44
N ASN A 128 -3.57 -22.74 -4.90
CA ASN A 128 -2.59 -23.71 -5.36
C ASN A 128 -2.41 -23.60 -6.87
N ILE A 129 -1.17 -23.48 -7.32
CA ILE A 129 -0.80 -23.55 -8.73
C ILE A 129 0.38 -24.51 -8.88
N ASN A 130 0.20 -25.52 -9.70
CA ASN A 130 1.22 -26.55 -9.96
C ASN A 130 1.80 -27.16 -8.67
N GLY A 131 0.93 -27.40 -7.67
CA GLY A 131 1.33 -27.98 -6.38
C GLY A 131 1.93 -26.98 -5.37
N SER A 132 2.15 -25.73 -5.75
CA SER A 132 2.70 -24.69 -4.86
C SER A 132 1.62 -23.76 -4.36
N THR A 133 1.68 -23.42 -3.07
CA THR A 133 0.82 -22.40 -2.46
C THR A 133 1.32 -21.01 -2.82
N VAL A 134 0.48 -20.22 -3.44
CA VAL A 134 0.82 -18.88 -3.95
C VAL A 134 -0.16 -17.86 -3.41
N LEU A 135 0.37 -16.72 -2.92
CA LEU A 135 -0.43 -15.59 -2.49
C LEU A 135 -1.05 -14.90 -3.73
N ILE A 136 -2.36 -14.58 -3.69
CA ILE A 136 -3.02 -13.96 -4.85
C ILE A 136 -2.43 -12.59 -5.23
N ASP A 137 -1.84 -11.86 -4.29
CA ASP A 137 -1.17 -10.59 -4.58
C ASP A 137 -0.01 -10.74 -5.58
N SER A 138 0.67 -11.89 -5.61
CA SER A 138 1.78 -12.13 -6.52
C SER A 138 1.36 -12.06 -7.99
N PHE A 139 0.12 -12.43 -8.33
CA PHE A 139 -0.42 -12.29 -9.69
C PHE A 139 -0.62 -10.82 -10.06
N ARG A 140 -1.14 -10.03 -9.12
CA ARG A 140 -1.27 -8.58 -9.29
C ARG A 140 0.09 -7.91 -9.50
N GLN A 141 1.09 -8.26 -8.71
CA GLN A 141 2.43 -7.70 -8.83
C GLN A 141 3.10 -8.08 -10.17
N LYS A 142 2.98 -9.33 -10.60
CA LYS A 142 3.47 -9.77 -11.92
C LYS A 142 2.80 -9.00 -13.06
N PHE A 143 1.48 -8.81 -13.00
CA PHE A 143 0.76 -8.05 -14.01
C PHE A 143 1.17 -6.58 -14.07
N ILE A 144 1.40 -5.94 -12.91
CA ILE A 144 1.89 -4.55 -12.83
C ILE A 144 3.28 -4.45 -13.45
N SER A 145 4.18 -5.38 -13.16
CA SER A 145 5.54 -5.38 -13.70
C SER A 145 5.59 -5.56 -15.22
N GLN A 146 4.69 -6.36 -15.78
CA GLN A 146 4.58 -6.58 -17.24
C GLN A 146 4.04 -5.37 -18.01
N LYS A 147 3.21 -4.52 -17.38
CA LYS A 147 2.66 -3.29 -17.99
C LYS A 147 3.64 -2.08 -17.94
N ARG A 148 4.78 -2.21 -17.28
CA ARG A 148 5.80 -1.16 -17.16
C ARG A 148 6.86 -1.19 -18.28
N ILE A 149 6.65 -1.98 -19.34
CA ILE A 149 7.53 -2.02 -20.54
C ILE A 149 6.91 -1.18 -21.65
#